data_137fdc4436a880591e1c64b63008678a
#
_entry.id   137fdc4436a880591e1c64b63008678a
#
_cell.length_a   1.000
_cell.length_b   1.000
_cell.length_c   1.000
_cell.angle_alpha   90.00
_cell.angle_beta   90.00
_cell.angle_gamma   90.00
#
_symmetry.space_group_name_H-M   'P 1'
#
loop_
_entity.id
_entity.type
_entity.pdbx_description
1 polymer ?
#
loop_
_entity_poly.entity_id
_entity_poly.type
_entity_poly.pdbx_seq_one_letter_code
_entity_poly.pdbx_strand_id
1 'polypeptide(L)'
;MDELENLRHVGLKATQPRLRVLEIIRSSPQRHLSADEVYRRLLEENLEIGLATVYRVLGQLEQAGILSRTTFDSGKAVYELDEGTHHDHMVCVGCGRVDEFHDAAIEDRQRAVAEARGFALLDHRLALYGLCVRCGGGKAAP
;
A
#
# COMPACT_ATOMS: atom_id res chain seq x y z
N MET A 1 0.68 -10.28 -15.92
CA MET A 1 -0.34 -9.44 -16.58
C MET A 1 0.15 -8.00 -16.60
N ASP A 2 0.17 -7.36 -17.76
CA ASP A 2 0.57 -5.96 -17.84
C ASP A 2 -0.57 -5.02 -17.41
N GLU A 3 -0.28 -3.71 -17.31
CA GLU A 3 -1.26 -2.73 -16.83
C GLU A 3 -2.50 -2.65 -17.72
N LEU A 4 -2.31 -2.76 -19.01
CA LEU A 4 -3.40 -2.74 -19.98
C LEU A 4 -4.35 -3.93 -19.78
N GLU A 5 -3.78 -5.11 -19.63
CA GLU A 5 -4.55 -6.33 -19.39
C GLU A 5 -5.27 -6.29 -18.04
N ASN A 6 -4.60 -5.76 -17.01
CA ASN A 6 -5.21 -5.61 -15.70
C ASN A 6 -6.46 -4.74 -15.75
N LEU A 7 -6.37 -3.59 -16.42
CA LEU A 7 -7.51 -2.69 -16.55
C LEU A 7 -8.66 -3.33 -17.32
N ARG A 8 -8.35 -4.02 -18.41
CA ARG A 8 -9.37 -4.72 -19.21
C ARG A 8 -10.06 -5.82 -18.42
N HIS A 9 -9.29 -6.57 -17.65
CA HIS A 9 -9.80 -7.69 -16.86
C HIS A 9 -10.84 -7.23 -15.82
N VAL A 10 -10.67 -6.07 -15.22
CA VAL A 10 -11.61 -5.52 -14.24
C VAL A 10 -12.67 -4.61 -14.87
N GLY A 11 -12.71 -4.50 -16.19
CA GLY A 11 -13.70 -3.70 -16.90
C GLY A 11 -13.44 -2.20 -16.91
N LEU A 12 -12.21 -1.78 -16.60
CA LEU A 12 -11.82 -0.38 -16.64
C LEU A 12 -11.20 -0.01 -17.98
N LYS A 13 -11.56 1.17 -18.48
CA LYS A 13 -10.98 1.70 -19.70
C LYS A 13 -9.50 2.03 -19.48
N ALA A 14 -8.65 1.66 -20.43
CA ALA A 14 -7.21 1.91 -20.36
C ALA A 14 -6.89 3.33 -20.78
N THR A 15 -7.20 4.30 -19.91
CA THR A 15 -6.87 5.69 -20.13
C THR A 15 -5.40 5.95 -19.80
N GLN A 16 -4.82 7.00 -20.38
CA GLN A 16 -3.43 7.35 -20.12
C GLN A 16 -3.16 7.60 -18.62
N PRO A 17 -4.00 8.36 -17.89
CA PRO A 17 -3.78 8.52 -16.45
C PRO A 17 -3.75 7.20 -15.69
N ARG A 18 -4.66 6.28 -15.96
CA ARG A 18 -4.70 4.98 -15.30
C ARG A 18 -3.45 4.14 -15.60
N LEU A 19 -3.04 4.11 -16.85
CA LEU A 19 -1.83 3.36 -17.26
C LEU A 19 -0.58 3.94 -16.60
N ARG A 20 -0.43 5.25 -16.59
CA ARG A 20 0.76 5.90 -16.02
C ARG A 20 0.84 5.73 -14.51
N VAL A 21 -0.28 5.87 -13.82
CA VAL A 21 -0.32 5.65 -12.36
C VAL A 21 0.10 4.21 -12.03
N LEU A 22 -0.44 3.22 -12.75
CA LEU A 22 -0.07 1.82 -12.53
C LEU A 22 1.41 1.55 -12.83
N GLU A 23 1.94 2.12 -13.90
CA GLU A 23 3.36 1.97 -14.24
C GLU A 23 4.25 2.52 -13.13
N ILE A 24 3.90 3.67 -12.57
CA ILE A 24 4.65 4.29 -11.48
C ILE A 24 4.66 3.38 -10.25
N ILE A 25 3.51 2.87 -9.87
CA ILE A 25 3.39 2.00 -8.70
C ILE A 25 4.16 0.70 -8.92
N ARG A 26 4.03 0.10 -10.09
CA ARG A 26 4.69 -1.17 -10.41
C ARG A 26 6.21 -1.03 -10.49
N SER A 27 6.71 0.05 -11.06
CA SER A 27 8.14 0.26 -11.25
C SER A 27 8.84 0.87 -10.05
N SER A 28 8.08 1.30 -9.04
CA SER A 28 8.65 1.94 -7.85
C SER A 28 9.46 0.94 -7.01
N PRO A 29 10.67 1.32 -6.57
CA PRO A 29 11.38 0.53 -5.57
C PRO A 29 10.67 0.53 -4.21
N GLN A 30 9.87 1.56 -3.94
CA GLN A 30 9.02 1.62 -2.76
C GLN A 30 7.71 0.93 -3.07
N ARG A 31 7.33 -0.03 -2.24
CA ARG A 31 6.11 -0.79 -2.43
C ARG A 31 4.85 0.04 -2.14
N HIS A 32 4.96 0.97 -1.20
CA HIS A 32 3.86 1.84 -0.78
C HIS A 32 4.09 3.26 -1.25
N LEU A 33 3.12 3.84 -1.94
CA LEU A 33 3.18 5.22 -2.41
C LEU A 33 1.92 5.97 -2.00
N SER A 34 2.09 7.21 -1.52
CA SER A 34 0.97 8.13 -1.32
C SER A 34 0.57 8.75 -2.66
N ALA A 35 -0.61 9.35 -2.70
CA ALA A 35 -1.07 10.08 -3.89
C ALA A 35 -0.11 11.22 -4.25
N ASP A 36 0.43 11.93 -3.25
CA ASP A 36 1.38 13.01 -3.49
C ASP A 36 2.69 12.50 -4.10
N GLU A 37 3.16 11.34 -3.66
CA GLU A 37 4.37 10.72 -4.22
C GLU A 37 4.16 10.29 -5.68
N VAL A 38 2.99 9.73 -5.99
CA VAL A 38 2.63 9.39 -7.36
C VAL A 38 2.57 10.65 -8.24
N TYR A 39 1.92 11.69 -7.73
CA TYR A 39 1.81 12.98 -8.43
C TYR A 39 3.18 13.59 -8.72
N ARG A 40 4.08 13.58 -7.74
CA ARG A 40 5.44 14.08 -7.91
C ARG A 40 6.20 13.37 -9.01
N ARG A 41 6.07 12.05 -9.09
CA ARG A 41 6.71 11.26 -10.16
C ARG A 41 6.13 11.56 -11.53
N LEU A 42 4.82 11.79 -11.61
CA LEU A 42 4.19 12.23 -12.86
C LEU A 42 4.75 13.56 -13.33
N LEU A 43 4.95 14.50 -12.41
CA LEU A 43 5.57 15.80 -12.72
C LEU A 43 6.99 15.63 -13.23
N GLU A 44 7.78 14.73 -12.65
CA GLU A 44 9.15 14.44 -13.09
C GLU A 44 9.18 13.90 -14.51
N GLU A 45 8.14 13.19 -14.91
CA GLU A 45 8.00 12.68 -16.29
C GLU A 45 7.34 13.68 -17.24
N ASN A 46 7.13 14.92 -16.80
CA ASN A 46 6.49 16.00 -17.57
C ASN A 46 5.07 15.63 -18.04
N LEU A 47 4.35 14.85 -17.26
CA LEU A 47 2.98 14.49 -17.57
C LEU A 47 2.02 15.49 -16.93
N GLU A 48 1.09 16.01 -17.72
CA GLU A 48 0.08 16.98 -17.28
C GLU A 48 -1.13 16.28 -16.68
N ILE A 49 -0.94 15.62 -15.56
CA ILE A 49 -2.00 14.95 -14.81
C ILE A 49 -2.10 15.63 -13.45
N GLY A 50 -3.25 16.26 -13.16
CA GLY A 50 -3.45 16.98 -11.93
C GLY A 50 -3.61 16.06 -10.72
N LEU A 51 -3.36 16.62 -9.52
CA LEU A 51 -3.44 15.87 -8.27
C LEU A 51 -4.85 15.29 -8.03
N ALA A 52 -5.90 16.05 -8.35
CA ALA A 52 -7.28 15.56 -8.22
C ALA A 52 -7.54 14.33 -9.09
N THR A 53 -6.98 14.31 -10.29
CA THR A 53 -7.07 13.16 -11.19
C THR A 53 -6.33 11.97 -10.61
N VAL A 54 -5.15 12.18 -10.01
CA VAL A 54 -4.39 11.12 -9.35
C VAL A 54 -5.23 10.47 -8.23
N TYR A 55 -5.84 11.27 -7.35
CA TYR A 55 -6.70 10.76 -6.29
C TYR A 55 -7.89 9.96 -6.84
N ARG A 56 -8.53 10.47 -7.88
CA ARG A 56 -9.67 9.78 -8.50
C ARG A 56 -9.25 8.45 -9.12
N VAL A 57 -8.14 8.42 -9.84
CA VAL A 57 -7.62 7.21 -10.46
C VAL A 57 -7.24 6.17 -9.41
N LEU A 58 -6.53 6.58 -8.35
CA LEU A 58 -6.15 5.67 -7.26
C LEU A 58 -7.39 5.06 -6.60
N GLY A 59 -8.44 5.86 -6.37
CA GLY A 59 -9.70 5.36 -5.82
C GLY A 59 -10.39 4.36 -6.72
N GLN A 60 -10.39 4.60 -8.03
CA GLN A 60 -10.96 3.68 -9.01
C GLN A 60 -10.20 2.34 -9.05
N LEU A 61 -8.88 2.39 -9.00
CA LEU A 61 -8.04 1.18 -9.00
C LEU A 61 -8.19 0.39 -7.71
N GLU A 62 -8.36 1.08 -6.58
CA GLU A 62 -8.65 0.44 -5.30
C GLU A 62 -10.00 -0.29 -5.33
N GLN A 63 -11.04 0.38 -5.79
CA GLN A 63 -12.38 -0.22 -5.88
C GLN A 63 -12.40 -1.42 -6.81
N ALA A 64 -11.59 -1.39 -7.85
CA ALA A 64 -11.47 -2.51 -8.80
C ALA A 64 -10.62 -3.66 -8.28
N GLY A 65 -10.00 -3.53 -7.11
CA GLY A 65 -9.17 -4.57 -6.51
C GLY A 65 -7.75 -4.66 -7.06
N ILE A 66 -7.33 -3.71 -7.91
CA ILE A 66 -5.97 -3.67 -8.44
C ILE A 66 -4.99 -3.13 -7.41
N LEU A 67 -5.42 -2.15 -6.62
CA LEU A 67 -4.63 -1.55 -5.55
C LEU A 67 -5.26 -1.81 -4.19
N SER A 68 -4.42 -1.91 -3.18
CA SER A 68 -4.81 -1.86 -1.77
C SER A 68 -4.46 -0.49 -1.21
N ARG A 69 -5.33 0.04 -0.38
CA ARG A 69 -5.13 1.30 0.31
C ARG A 69 -5.03 1.06 1.80
N THR A 70 -4.01 1.62 2.44
CA THR A 70 -3.84 1.56 3.89
C THR A 70 -3.68 2.96 4.44
N THR A 71 -4.41 3.28 5.52
CA THR A 71 -4.28 4.56 6.22
C THR A 71 -3.65 4.31 7.58
N PHE A 72 -2.59 5.04 7.90
CA PHE A 72 -1.87 4.95 9.16
C PHE A 72 -2.28 6.07 10.12
N ASP A 73 -1.79 6.02 11.36
CA ASP A 73 -2.12 7.00 12.42
C ASP A 73 -1.88 8.46 12.02
N SER A 74 -0.92 8.71 11.15
CA SER A 74 -0.66 10.06 10.63
C SER A 74 -1.79 10.61 9.76
N GLY A 75 -2.77 9.79 9.43
CA GLY A 75 -3.81 10.10 8.46
C GLY A 75 -3.38 9.95 7.01
N LYS A 76 -2.11 9.61 6.77
CA LYS A 76 -1.57 9.40 5.42
C LYS A 76 -2.05 8.08 4.84
N ALA A 77 -2.66 8.14 3.66
CA ALA A 77 -3.04 6.95 2.91
C ALA A 77 -1.92 6.58 1.94
N VAL A 78 -1.61 5.29 1.87
CA VAL A 78 -0.64 4.74 0.92
C VAL A 78 -1.29 3.65 0.09
N TYR A 79 -0.80 3.47 -1.13
CA TYR A 79 -1.34 2.53 -2.11
C TYR A 79 -0.25 1.57 -2.55
N GLU A 80 -0.64 0.33 -2.79
CA GLU A 80 0.25 -0.70 -3.32
C GLU A 80 -0.54 -1.64 -4.22
N LEU A 81 0.18 -2.39 -5.05
CA LEU A 81 -0.47 -3.43 -5.85
C LEU A 81 -1.04 -4.50 -4.93
N ASP A 82 -2.30 -4.87 -5.16
CA ASP A 82 -2.95 -5.93 -4.41
C ASP A 82 -2.60 -7.27 -5.05
N GLU A 83 -1.65 -7.97 -4.43
CA GLU A 83 -1.17 -9.26 -4.90
C GLU A 83 -1.87 -10.44 -4.21
N GLY A 84 -2.89 -10.16 -3.40
CA GLY A 84 -3.67 -11.18 -2.70
C GLY A 84 -2.96 -11.83 -1.51
N THR A 85 -1.76 -11.41 -1.18
CA THR A 85 -1.03 -11.92 0.00
C THR A 85 -1.22 -10.96 1.17
N HIS A 86 -1.54 -11.54 2.32
CA HIS A 86 -1.66 -10.75 3.55
C HIS A 86 -0.29 -10.41 4.12
N HIS A 87 -0.10 -9.16 4.51
CA HIS A 87 1.08 -8.74 5.23
C HIS A 87 0.72 -7.61 6.20
N ASP A 88 1.53 -7.47 7.23
CA ASP A 88 1.41 -6.43 8.23
C ASP A 88 2.43 -5.33 7.95
N HIS A 89 2.33 -4.21 8.65
CA HIS A 89 3.14 -3.04 8.38
C HIS A 89 3.92 -2.56 9.60
N MET A 90 5.16 -2.16 9.37
CA MET A 90 6.01 -1.47 10.35
C MET A 90 6.23 -0.05 9.86
N VAL A 91 5.79 0.94 10.64
CA VAL A 91 5.82 2.35 10.24
C VAL A 91 6.84 3.11 11.10
N CYS A 92 7.76 3.82 10.45
CA CYS A 92 8.66 4.73 11.16
C CYS A 92 7.97 6.09 11.33
N VAL A 93 7.76 6.50 12.55
CA VAL A 93 7.14 7.79 12.86
C VAL A 93 8.10 8.96 12.63
N GLY A 94 9.39 8.69 12.49
CA GLY A 94 10.39 9.73 12.22
C GLY A 94 10.48 10.12 10.75
N CYS A 95 10.57 9.17 9.84
CA CYS A 95 10.77 9.43 8.42
C CYS A 95 9.62 8.97 7.51
N GLY A 96 8.63 8.29 8.07
CA GLY A 96 7.48 7.80 7.30
C GLY A 96 7.72 6.51 6.53
N ARG A 97 8.89 5.89 6.67
CA ARG A 97 9.19 4.61 6.02
C ARG A 97 8.18 3.55 6.46
N VAL A 98 7.73 2.75 5.51
CA VAL A 98 6.82 1.63 5.76
C VAL A 98 7.48 0.36 5.25
N ASP A 99 7.67 -0.60 6.14
CA ASP A 99 8.14 -1.93 5.79
C ASP A 99 6.99 -2.93 5.95
N GLU A 100 6.95 -3.93 5.11
CA GLU A 100 6.00 -5.02 5.24
C GLU A 100 6.65 -6.20 5.93
N PHE A 101 5.86 -6.94 6.70
CA PHE A 101 6.32 -8.17 7.29
C PHE A 101 5.18 -9.18 7.41
N HIS A 102 5.56 -10.43 7.52
CA HIS A 102 4.66 -11.52 7.85
C HIS A 102 5.32 -12.37 8.94
N ASP A 103 4.61 -12.59 10.02
CA ASP A 103 5.11 -13.39 11.13
C ASP A 103 4.01 -14.39 11.56
N ALA A 104 4.27 -15.67 11.32
CA ALA A 104 3.31 -16.72 11.60
C ALA A 104 2.96 -16.82 13.08
N ALA A 105 3.89 -16.50 13.97
CA ALA A 105 3.62 -16.54 15.42
C ALA A 105 2.62 -15.46 15.83
N ILE A 106 2.74 -14.27 15.25
CA ILE A 106 1.77 -13.18 15.48
C ILE A 106 0.38 -13.59 14.96
N GLU A 107 0.32 -14.13 13.75
CA GLU A 107 -0.92 -14.60 13.14
C GLU A 107 -1.60 -15.66 14.00
N ASP A 108 -0.86 -16.65 14.47
CA ASP A 108 -1.38 -17.72 15.31
C ASP A 108 -1.89 -17.17 16.62
N ARG A 109 -1.20 -16.21 17.22
CA ARG A 109 -1.61 -15.61 18.48
C ARG A 109 -2.90 -14.80 18.32
N GLN A 110 -3.06 -14.10 17.24
CA GLN A 110 -4.29 -13.37 16.93
C GLN A 110 -5.48 -14.33 16.82
N ARG A 111 -5.31 -15.45 16.11
CA ARG A 111 -6.36 -16.46 16.01
C ARG A 111 -6.72 -17.05 17.37
N ALA A 112 -5.73 -17.36 18.18
CA ALA A 112 -5.95 -17.90 19.52
C ALA A 112 -6.70 -16.92 20.41
N VAL A 113 -6.38 -15.63 20.35
CA VAL A 113 -7.09 -14.59 21.10
C VAL A 113 -8.55 -14.50 20.66
N ALA A 114 -8.81 -14.53 19.36
CA ALA A 114 -10.17 -14.48 18.82
C ALA A 114 -10.99 -15.69 19.29
N GLU A 115 -10.45 -16.89 19.17
CA GLU A 115 -11.11 -18.13 19.59
C GLU A 115 -11.41 -18.12 21.07
N ALA A 116 -10.47 -17.69 21.91
CA ALA A 116 -10.66 -17.62 23.34
C ALA A 116 -11.80 -16.68 23.75
N ARG A 117 -12.13 -15.74 22.88
CA ARG A 117 -13.22 -14.78 23.10
C ARG A 117 -14.50 -15.13 22.35
N GLY A 118 -14.54 -16.29 21.71
CA GLY A 118 -15.72 -16.76 20.98
C GLY A 118 -15.92 -16.14 19.60
N PHE A 119 -14.86 -15.59 19.00
CA PHE A 119 -14.93 -15.00 17.66
C PHE A 119 -14.35 -15.91 16.60
N ALA A 120 -14.98 -15.95 15.43
CA ALA A 120 -14.38 -16.49 14.21
C ALA A 120 -13.64 -15.35 13.53
N LEU A 121 -12.31 -15.40 13.50
CA LEU A 121 -11.50 -14.33 12.91
C LEU A 121 -11.60 -14.36 11.40
N LEU A 122 -12.11 -13.28 10.78
CA LEU A 122 -12.25 -13.17 9.33
C LEU A 122 -11.12 -12.38 8.70
N ASP A 123 -10.63 -11.37 9.38
CA ASP A 123 -9.60 -10.48 8.86
C ASP A 123 -8.96 -9.72 10.03
N HIS A 124 -7.76 -9.20 9.81
CA HIS A 124 -7.11 -8.30 10.76
C HIS A 124 -6.23 -7.31 10.01
N ARG A 125 -5.94 -6.21 10.67
CA ARG A 125 -5.00 -5.19 10.18
C ARG A 125 -4.08 -4.86 11.32
N LEU A 126 -2.77 -4.96 11.09
CA LEU A 126 -1.76 -4.69 12.10
C LEU A 126 -0.74 -3.73 11.55
N ALA A 127 -0.54 -2.62 12.26
CA ALA A 127 0.54 -1.68 11.99
C ALA A 127 1.27 -1.42 13.30
N LEU A 128 2.58 -1.59 13.28
CA LEU A 128 3.44 -1.30 14.41
C LEU A 128 4.17 0.02 14.13
N TYR A 129 4.21 0.90 15.12
CA TYR A 129 4.78 2.23 14.99
C TYR A 129 6.03 2.35 15.84
N GLY A 130 7.11 2.81 15.24
CA GLY A 130 8.39 2.95 15.95
C GLY A 130 9.35 3.84 15.21
N LEU A 131 10.64 3.72 15.50
CA LEU A 131 11.71 4.46 14.84
C LEU A 131 12.63 3.46 14.12
N CYS A 132 12.88 3.69 12.82
CA CYS A 132 13.82 2.87 12.08
C CYS A 132 15.27 3.14 12.53
N VAL A 133 16.21 2.32 12.07
CA VAL A 133 17.62 2.45 12.43
C VAL A 133 18.16 3.86 12.15
N ARG A 134 17.79 4.45 11.03
CA ARG A 134 18.21 5.82 10.66
C ARG A 134 17.67 6.87 11.60
N CYS A 135 16.49 6.67 12.16
CA CYS A 135 15.82 7.66 13.04
C CYS A 135 16.11 7.41 14.52
N GLY A 136 17.09 6.59 14.85
CA GLY A 136 17.51 6.32 16.20
C GLY A 136 16.80 5.16 16.87
N GLY A 137 16.20 4.27 16.10
CA GLY A 137 15.58 3.05 16.60
C GLY A 137 16.58 1.99 17.01
N GLY A 138 16.09 0.77 17.16
CA GLY A 138 16.90 -0.36 17.55
C GLY A 138 17.90 -0.78 16.47
N LYS A 139 18.65 -1.86 16.75
CA LYS A 139 19.59 -2.41 15.78
C LYS A 139 18.84 -3.14 14.68
N ALA A 140 19.35 -3.04 13.43
CA ALA A 140 18.82 -3.82 12.34
C ALA A 140 18.97 -5.32 12.67
N ALA A 141 18.00 -6.13 12.23
CA ALA A 141 18.10 -7.57 12.35
C ALA A 141 19.30 -8.07 11.52
N PRO A 142 20.05 -9.07 12.00
CA PRO A 142 21.17 -9.62 11.26
C PRO A 142 20.73 -10.30 9.97
#